data_3a3341b1dc25e211eff71057bf89827d
#
_entry.id   3a3341b1dc25e211eff71057bf89827d
#
_cell.length_a   1.000
_cell.length_b   1.000
_cell.length_c   1.000
_cell.angle_alpha   90.00
_cell.angle_beta   90.00
_cell.angle_gamma   90.00
#
_symmetry.space_group_name_H-M   'P 1'
#
loop_
_entity.id
_entity.type
_entity.pdbx_description
1 polymer ?
#
loop_
_entity_poly.entity_id
_entity_poly.type
_entity_poly.pdbx_seq_one_letter_code
_entity_poly.pdbx_strand_id
1 'polypeptide(L)'
;MTFREFMQENGYDLITTFWEDFSIADKYGIAGVKDTYKRAFSEWKDNYKFFTELTLVLNHKIWQHYESNRELAVLYDRLWREADEYAMNNFKGGELDYYYRITD
;
A
#
# COMPACT_ATOMS: atom_id res chain seq x y z
N MET A 1 14.94 -17.78 1.94
CA MET A 1 14.62 -16.49 2.59
C MET A 1 13.71 -15.69 1.68
N THR A 2 12.57 -15.24 2.20
CA THR A 2 11.70 -14.36 1.45
C THR A 2 12.23 -12.92 1.49
N PHE A 3 11.75 -12.08 0.58
CA PHE A 3 12.12 -10.67 0.59
C PHE A 3 11.71 -9.99 1.89
N ARG A 4 10.52 -10.32 2.41
CA ARG A 4 10.05 -9.79 3.69
C ARG A 4 10.98 -10.16 4.84
N GLU A 5 11.39 -11.43 4.91
CA GLU A 5 12.34 -11.90 5.92
C GLU A 5 13.66 -11.15 5.82
N PHE A 6 14.16 -10.98 4.60
CA PHE A 6 15.40 -10.21 4.38
C PHE A 6 15.26 -8.78 4.88
N MET A 7 14.16 -8.12 4.56
CA MET A 7 13.92 -6.74 5.00
C MET A 7 13.85 -6.64 6.52
N GLN A 8 13.15 -7.58 7.16
CA GLN A 8 13.03 -7.60 8.61
C GLN A 8 14.39 -7.85 9.30
N GLU A 9 15.17 -8.78 8.78
CA GLU A 9 16.51 -9.08 9.33
C GLU A 9 17.45 -7.89 9.23
N ASN A 10 17.27 -7.04 8.24
CA ASN A 10 18.11 -5.85 8.04
C ASN A 10 17.49 -4.58 8.65
N GLY A 11 16.47 -4.73 9.49
CA GLY A 11 15.84 -3.62 10.18
C GLY A 11 14.84 -2.83 9.33
N TYR A 12 14.43 -3.39 8.20
CA TYR A 12 13.45 -2.75 7.33
C TYR A 12 12.11 -3.45 7.47
N ASP A 13 11.07 -2.71 7.72
CA ASP A 13 9.69 -3.21 7.75
C ASP A 13 8.80 -2.21 7.03
N LEU A 14 8.64 -2.42 5.73
CA LEU A 14 7.88 -1.50 4.89
C LEU A 14 6.38 -1.51 5.20
N ILE A 15 5.83 -2.64 5.62
CA ILE A 15 4.43 -2.67 6.03
C ILE A 15 4.24 -1.75 7.23
N THR A 16 5.09 -1.87 8.23
CA THR A 16 5.02 -0.99 9.42
C THR A 16 5.25 0.46 9.04
N THR A 17 6.22 0.74 8.18
CA THR A 17 6.52 2.10 7.72
C THR A 17 5.33 2.72 6.99
N PHE A 18 4.76 2.01 6.02
CA PHE A 18 3.56 2.49 5.33
C PHE A 18 2.37 2.65 6.26
N TRP A 19 2.19 1.71 7.16
CA TRP A 19 1.11 1.78 8.15
C TRP A 19 1.24 3.03 9.02
N GLU A 20 2.44 3.31 9.50
CA GLU A 20 2.71 4.51 10.30
C GLU A 20 2.49 5.78 9.48
N ASP A 21 3.00 5.83 8.26
CA ASP A 21 2.84 7.00 7.40
C ASP A 21 1.37 7.32 7.14
N PHE A 22 0.57 6.30 6.82
CA PHE A 22 -0.86 6.51 6.59
C PHE A 22 -1.62 6.75 7.90
N SER A 23 -1.17 6.20 9.01
CA SER A 23 -1.79 6.49 10.31
C SER A 23 -1.57 7.93 10.71
N ILE A 24 -0.41 8.50 10.42
CA ILE A 24 -0.14 9.92 10.60
C ILE A 24 -1.00 10.74 9.63
N ALA A 25 -1.04 10.31 8.35
CA ALA A 25 -1.83 10.98 7.32
C ALA A 25 -3.32 11.04 7.67
N ASP A 26 -3.86 10.00 8.29
CA ASP A 26 -5.26 9.96 8.72
C ASP A 26 -5.63 11.14 9.62
N LYS A 27 -4.68 11.61 10.42
CA LYS A 27 -4.90 12.74 11.32
C LYS A 27 -5.08 14.06 10.57
N TYR A 28 -4.58 14.13 9.35
CA TYR A 28 -4.73 15.30 8.49
C TYR A 28 -5.86 15.16 7.48
N GLY A 29 -6.62 14.08 7.58
CA GLY A 29 -7.81 13.85 6.78
C GLY A 29 -7.52 13.49 5.33
N ILE A 30 -8.50 13.75 4.46
CA ILE A 30 -8.47 13.35 3.06
C ILE A 30 -7.23 13.91 2.33
N ALA A 31 -6.92 15.18 2.53
CA ALA A 31 -5.78 15.82 1.87
C ALA A 31 -4.46 15.18 2.28
N GLY A 32 -4.30 14.86 3.57
CA GLY A 32 -3.10 14.21 4.09
C GLY A 32 -2.91 12.80 3.51
N VAL A 33 -3.99 12.03 3.44
CA VAL A 33 -3.95 10.68 2.88
C VAL A 33 -3.62 10.72 1.39
N LYS A 34 -4.25 11.62 0.63
CA LYS A 34 -3.95 11.77 -0.80
C LYS A 34 -2.49 12.14 -1.05
N ASP A 35 -1.96 13.06 -0.25
CA ASP A 35 -0.58 13.51 -0.39
C ASP A 35 0.41 12.39 -0.08
N THR A 36 0.18 11.66 1.00
CA THR A 36 1.02 10.52 1.37
C THR A 36 1.00 9.43 0.29
N TYR A 37 -0.19 9.14 -0.26
CA TYR A 37 -0.32 8.18 -1.34
C TYR A 37 0.46 8.61 -2.58
N LYS A 38 0.35 9.87 -3.00
CA LYS A 38 1.09 10.38 -4.17
C LYS A 38 2.59 10.18 -4.02
N ARG A 39 3.12 10.50 -2.84
CA ARG A 39 4.55 10.33 -2.56
C ARG A 39 4.96 8.87 -2.58
N ALA A 40 4.20 8.01 -1.93
CA ALA A 40 4.49 6.59 -1.89
C ALA A 40 4.39 5.97 -3.28
N PHE A 41 3.38 6.33 -4.06
CA PHE A 41 3.22 5.84 -5.43
C PHE A 41 4.41 6.22 -6.29
N SER A 42 4.77 7.50 -6.31
CA SER A 42 5.91 8.01 -7.09
C SER A 42 7.22 7.32 -6.72
N GLU A 43 7.42 7.09 -5.43
CA GLU A 43 8.67 6.52 -4.91
C GLU A 43 8.80 5.04 -5.24
N TRP A 44 7.69 4.28 -5.16
CA TRP A 44 7.75 2.83 -5.17
C TRP A 44 7.13 2.15 -6.40
N LYS A 45 6.54 2.89 -7.31
CA LYS A 45 5.85 2.31 -8.49
C LYS A 45 6.74 1.40 -9.34
N ASP A 46 8.05 1.63 -9.35
CA ASP A 46 9.00 0.83 -10.13
C ASP A 46 9.61 -0.32 -9.35
N ASN A 47 9.22 -0.50 -8.09
CA ASN A 47 9.66 -1.60 -7.25
C ASN A 47 8.45 -2.47 -6.91
N TYR A 48 8.25 -3.56 -7.65
CA TYR A 48 7.04 -4.37 -7.52
C TYR A 48 6.85 -4.94 -6.12
N LYS A 49 7.93 -5.28 -5.41
CA LYS A 49 7.82 -5.82 -4.06
C LYS A 49 7.33 -4.79 -3.06
N PHE A 50 7.90 -3.60 -3.09
CA PHE A 50 7.51 -2.51 -2.21
C PHE A 50 6.12 -1.99 -2.57
N PHE A 51 5.82 -1.92 -3.87
CA PHE A 51 4.50 -1.51 -4.33
C PHE A 51 3.41 -2.49 -3.87
N THR A 52 3.71 -3.79 -3.87
CA THR A 52 2.80 -4.81 -3.34
C THR A 52 2.50 -4.56 -1.86
N GLU A 53 3.53 -4.23 -1.06
CA GLU A 53 3.33 -3.90 0.35
C GLU A 53 2.46 -2.65 0.52
N LEU A 54 2.63 -1.66 -0.35
CA LEU A 54 1.78 -0.46 -0.35
C LEU A 54 0.32 -0.83 -0.58
N THR A 55 0.02 -1.68 -1.57
CA THR A 55 -1.36 -2.09 -1.84
C THR A 55 -1.97 -2.85 -0.67
N LEU A 56 -1.19 -3.68 0.01
CA LEU A 56 -1.66 -4.38 1.21
C LEU A 56 -2.08 -3.41 2.30
N VAL A 57 -1.27 -2.40 2.57
CA VAL A 57 -1.57 -1.40 3.59
C VAL A 57 -2.84 -0.62 3.22
N LEU A 58 -2.97 -0.20 1.96
CA LEU A 58 -4.17 0.51 1.50
C LEU A 58 -5.42 -0.34 1.73
N ASN A 59 -5.37 -1.62 1.42
CA ASN A 59 -6.50 -2.53 1.63
C ASN A 59 -6.86 -2.64 3.11
N HIS A 60 -5.86 -2.81 3.98
CA HIS A 60 -6.10 -2.89 5.42
C HIS A 60 -6.70 -1.60 5.98
N LYS A 61 -6.29 -0.45 5.43
CA LYS A 61 -6.82 0.85 5.86
C LYS A 61 -8.30 1.02 5.52
N ILE A 62 -8.77 0.43 4.41
CA ILE A 62 -10.21 0.42 4.08
C ILE A 62 -10.99 -0.17 5.26
N TRP A 63 -10.58 -1.35 5.72
CA TRP A 63 -11.28 -2.06 6.76
C TRP A 63 -11.13 -1.40 8.14
N GLN A 64 -9.97 -0.79 8.41
CA GLN A 64 -9.77 -0.04 9.64
C GLN A 64 -10.79 1.09 9.79
N HIS A 65 -11.09 1.79 8.70
CA HIS A 65 -11.97 2.96 8.74
C HIS A 65 -13.42 2.66 8.35
N TYR A 66 -13.71 1.43 7.98
CA TYR A 66 -15.00 1.07 7.38
C TYR A 66 -16.20 1.50 8.23
N GLU A 67 -16.13 1.32 9.53
CA GLU A 67 -17.24 1.67 10.43
C GLU A 67 -17.09 3.04 11.08
N SER A 68 -15.86 3.46 11.37
CA SER A 68 -15.59 4.66 12.18
C SER A 68 -15.42 5.93 11.35
N ASN A 69 -14.96 5.82 10.11
CA ASN A 69 -14.75 6.99 9.23
C ASN A 69 -14.95 6.58 7.78
N ARG A 70 -16.20 6.64 7.35
CA ARG A 70 -16.60 6.18 6.02
C ARG A 70 -15.93 6.98 4.90
N GLU A 71 -15.71 8.28 5.08
CA GLU A 71 -15.00 9.10 4.08
C GLU A 71 -13.60 8.62 3.81
N LEU A 72 -12.86 8.31 4.87
CA LEU A 72 -11.51 7.75 4.71
C LEU A 72 -11.55 6.36 4.12
N ALA A 73 -12.50 5.52 4.53
CA ALA A 73 -12.63 4.17 3.96
C ALA A 73 -12.89 4.24 2.45
N VAL A 74 -13.76 5.13 2.00
CA VAL A 74 -14.05 5.31 0.56
C VAL A 74 -12.82 5.81 -0.17
N LEU A 75 -12.07 6.74 0.41
CA LEU A 75 -10.83 7.23 -0.19
C LEU A 75 -9.80 6.12 -0.32
N TYR A 76 -9.56 5.35 0.74
CA TYR A 76 -8.61 4.25 0.68
C TYR A 76 -9.02 3.19 -0.34
N ASP A 77 -10.31 2.90 -0.47
CA ASP A 77 -10.81 1.99 -1.49
C ASP A 77 -10.45 2.49 -2.90
N ARG A 78 -10.65 3.78 -3.15
CA ARG A 78 -10.31 4.39 -4.45
C ARG A 78 -8.80 4.32 -4.71
N LEU A 79 -7.98 4.64 -3.74
CA LEU A 79 -6.53 4.59 -3.88
C LEU A 79 -6.04 3.16 -4.07
N TRP A 80 -6.62 2.22 -3.35
CA TRP A 80 -6.30 0.81 -3.51
C TRP A 80 -6.63 0.31 -4.91
N ARG A 81 -7.80 0.68 -5.45
CA ARG A 81 -8.20 0.28 -6.81
C ARG A 81 -7.25 0.85 -7.86
N GLU A 82 -6.82 2.09 -7.70
CA GLU A 82 -5.85 2.72 -8.59
C GLU A 82 -4.51 2.01 -8.54
N ALA A 83 -4.02 1.70 -7.34
CA ALA A 83 -2.75 0.99 -7.17
C ALA A 83 -2.82 -0.44 -7.72
N ASP A 84 -3.92 -1.15 -7.46
CA ASP A 84 -4.15 -2.50 -7.97
C ASP A 84 -4.17 -2.51 -9.50
N GLU A 85 -4.88 -1.58 -10.12
CA GLU A 85 -4.92 -1.44 -11.57
C GLU A 85 -3.54 -1.16 -12.15
N TYR A 86 -2.77 -0.29 -11.51
CA TYR A 86 -1.40 -0.03 -11.94
C TYR A 86 -0.55 -1.30 -11.90
N ALA A 87 -0.63 -2.07 -10.81
CA ALA A 87 0.11 -3.31 -10.69
C ALA A 87 -0.27 -4.31 -11.77
N MET A 88 -1.57 -4.48 -12.02
CA MET A 88 -2.05 -5.41 -13.03
C MET A 88 -1.67 -5.02 -14.45
N ASN A 89 -1.53 -3.73 -14.73
CA ASN A 89 -1.18 -3.23 -16.06
C ASN A 89 0.32 -3.14 -16.30
N ASN A 90 1.13 -3.07 -15.24
CA ASN A 90 2.56 -2.80 -15.37
C ASN A 90 3.46 -3.94 -14.90
N PHE A 91 3.00 -4.78 -13.98
CA PHE A 91 3.77 -5.94 -13.54
C PHE A 91 3.61 -7.07 -14.54
N LYS A 92 4.69 -7.80 -14.81
CA LYS A 92 4.69 -8.87 -15.81
C LYS A 92 5.44 -10.09 -15.31
N GLY A 93 4.99 -11.27 -15.75
CA GLY A 93 5.65 -12.53 -15.44
C GLY A 93 5.71 -12.77 -13.93
N GLY A 94 6.92 -13.00 -13.42
CA GLY A 94 7.13 -13.28 -12.01
C GLY A 94 6.71 -12.16 -11.06
N GLU A 95 6.74 -10.90 -11.51
CA GLU A 95 6.30 -9.75 -10.73
C GLU A 95 4.79 -9.82 -10.47
N LEU A 96 4.02 -10.14 -11.50
CA LEU A 96 2.57 -10.27 -11.38
C LEU A 96 2.19 -11.50 -10.55
N ASP A 97 2.92 -12.61 -10.73
CA ASP A 97 2.72 -13.80 -9.91
C ASP A 97 2.96 -13.52 -8.43
N TYR A 98 4.02 -12.78 -8.12
CA TYR A 98 4.33 -12.35 -6.77
C TYR A 98 3.19 -11.49 -6.21
N TYR A 99 2.72 -10.52 -7.00
CA TYR A 99 1.64 -9.63 -6.59
C TYR A 99 0.37 -10.41 -6.22
N TYR A 100 -0.06 -11.30 -7.09
CA TYR A 100 -1.25 -12.12 -6.82
C TYR A 100 -1.08 -13.00 -5.60
N ARG A 101 0.07 -13.63 -5.46
CA ARG A 101 0.34 -14.53 -4.33
C ARG A 101 0.29 -13.80 -2.98
N ILE A 102 0.82 -12.58 -2.93
CA ILE A 102 0.90 -11.82 -1.68
C ILE A 102 -0.42 -11.13 -1.36
N THR A 103 -1.17 -10.69 -2.36
CA THR A 103 -2.40 -9.91 -2.14
C THR A 103 -3.68 -10.75 -2.07
N ASP A 104 -3.61 -12.01 -2.42
CA ASP A 104 -4.79 -12.91 -2.35
C ASP A 104 -5.01 -13.48 -0.94
#